data_cd37a3fe76a253cdcd0848774944a2f4
#
_entry.id   cd37a3fe76a253cdcd0848774944a2f4
#
_cell.length_a   1.000
_cell.length_b   1.000
_cell.length_c   1.000
_cell.angle_alpha   90.00
_cell.angle_beta   90.00
_cell.angle_gamma   90.00
#
_symmetry.space_group_name_H-M   'P 1'
#
loop_
_entity.id
_entity.type
_entity.pdbx_description
1 polymer ?
#
loop_
_entity_poly.entity_id
_entity_poly.type
_entity_poly.pdbx_seq_one_letter_code
_entity_poly.pdbx_strand_id
1 'polypeptide(L)'
;LARNSFAASATQSAQWNRGAYLVNGLGHCSACHTPRNAFGAEKTGAAFMGGGSAEGWEAPALSSLSNSPVPWTEDELFSYLRFGHAPLHGVAAGPMAPVVADLAALPDGDIRAMAAYLASLSPVEPNVDVAAMARQYEAASTIRGAPSGMGARLFDGACAACHHTGSGPQLFGAHPSLALNTNLHSA
;
A
#
# COMPACT_ATOMS: atom_id res chain seq x y z
N LEU A 1 -29.27 -5.03 -11.41
CA LEU A 1 -28.13 -4.34 -10.81
C LEU A 1 -28.26 -2.86 -11.13
N ALA A 2 -28.64 -2.02 -10.13
CA ALA A 2 -28.66 -0.59 -10.29
C ALA A 2 -27.20 -0.12 -10.50
N ARG A 3 -26.89 0.40 -11.67
CA ARG A 3 -25.61 1.07 -11.92
C ARG A 3 -25.70 2.44 -11.24
N ASN A 4 -25.14 2.60 -10.07
CA ASN A 4 -24.95 3.92 -9.51
C ASN A 4 -23.93 4.63 -10.41
N SER A 5 -24.36 5.69 -11.09
CA SER A 5 -23.45 6.58 -11.80
C SER A 5 -22.56 7.28 -10.76
N PHE A 6 -21.27 7.42 -11.05
CA PHE A 6 -20.40 8.23 -10.22
C PHE A 6 -20.92 9.66 -10.11
N ALA A 7 -21.08 10.15 -8.89
CA ALA A 7 -21.44 11.54 -8.62
C ALA A 7 -20.22 12.24 -8.00
N ALA A 8 -19.76 13.31 -8.68
CA ALA A 8 -18.66 14.11 -8.17
C ALA A 8 -19.07 14.83 -6.88
N SER A 9 -18.18 14.84 -5.89
CA SER A 9 -18.35 15.62 -4.66
C SER A 9 -18.09 17.10 -4.94
N ALA A 10 -19.06 17.96 -4.61
CA ALA A 10 -18.92 19.41 -4.76
C ALA A 10 -17.92 20.03 -3.76
N THR A 11 -17.57 19.32 -2.70
CA THR A 11 -16.65 19.78 -1.66
C THR A 11 -15.21 19.35 -1.87
N GLN A 12 -14.96 18.48 -2.86
CA GLN A 12 -13.64 17.95 -3.15
C GLN A 12 -13.05 18.55 -4.43
N SER A 13 -11.72 18.52 -4.57
CA SER A 13 -11.03 19.01 -5.75
C SER A 13 -11.38 18.19 -7.00
N ALA A 14 -11.14 18.77 -8.18
CA ALA A 14 -11.29 18.05 -9.45
C ALA A 14 -10.35 16.83 -9.52
N GLN A 15 -9.13 16.95 -9.01
CA GLN A 15 -8.16 15.85 -8.92
C GLN A 15 -8.70 14.73 -8.05
N TRP A 16 -9.18 15.03 -6.85
CA TRP A 16 -9.77 14.04 -5.95
C TRP A 16 -10.95 13.30 -6.60
N ASN A 17 -11.86 14.07 -7.22
CA ASN A 17 -13.03 13.50 -7.91
C ASN A 17 -12.62 12.58 -9.08
N ARG A 18 -11.58 12.97 -9.83
CA ARG A 18 -11.03 12.11 -10.90
C ARG A 18 -10.45 10.82 -10.33
N GLY A 19 -9.71 10.91 -9.24
CA GLY A 19 -9.15 9.75 -8.53
C GLY A 19 -10.24 8.83 -8.00
N ALA A 20 -11.25 9.38 -7.34
CA ALA A 20 -12.40 8.62 -6.84
C ALA A 20 -13.13 7.87 -7.96
N TYR A 21 -13.33 8.52 -9.11
CA TYR A 21 -13.92 7.88 -10.29
C TYR A 21 -13.07 6.72 -10.80
N LEU A 22 -11.76 6.91 -10.92
CA LEU A 22 -10.85 5.88 -11.42
C LEU A 22 -10.76 4.70 -10.45
N VAL A 23 -10.53 4.96 -9.17
CA VAL A 23 -10.33 3.92 -8.15
C VAL A 23 -11.61 3.10 -7.90
N ASN A 24 -12.76 3.78 -7.79
CA ASN A 24 -14.02 3.09 -7.47
C ASN A 24 -14.77 2.57 -8.73
N GLY A 25 -14.42 3.09 -9.90
CA GLY A 25 -15.04 2.73 -11.17
C GLY A 25 -14.15 1.80 -11.99
N LEU A 26 -13.32 2.37 -12.86
CA LEU A 26 -12.56 1.58 -13.84
C LEU A 26 -11.48 0.70 -13.22
N GLY A 27 -10.83 1.17 -12.15
CA GLY A 27 -9.80 0.42 -11.44
C GLY A 27 -10.34 -0.62 -10.47
N HIS A 28 -11.62 -0.50 -10.05
CA HIS A 28 -12.33 -1.37 -9.08
C HIS A 28 -11.44 -1.92 -7.95
N CYS A 29 -10.58 -1.08 -7.40
CA CYS A 29 -9.58 -1.45 -6.40
C CYS A 29 -10.21 -2.09 -5.15
N SER A 30 -11.45 -1.69 -4.80
CA SER A 30 -12.22 -2.27 -3.70
C SER A 30 -12.48 -3.78 -3.87
N ALA A 31 -12.48 -4.29 -5.10
CA ALA A 31 -12.71 -5.72 -5.35
C ALA A 31 -11.69 -6.62 -4.64
N CYS A 32 -10.44 -6.18 -4.50
CA CYS A 32 -9.39 -6.87 -3.76
C CYS A 32 -9.16 -6.26 -2.37
N HIS A 33 -9.23 -4.92 -2.25
CA HIS A 33 -8.88 -4.19 -1.04
C HIS A 33 -10.03 -3.96 -0.06
N THR A 34 -11.19 -4.61 -0.25
CA THR A 34 -12.33 -4.54 0.70
C THR A 34 -12.72 -5.95 1.14
N PRO A 35 -12.91 -6.18 2.45
CA PRO A 35 -13.32 -7.50 2.94
C PRO A 35 -14.71 -7.87 2.41
N ARG A 36 -14.94 -9.17 2.19
CA ARG A 36 -16.22 -9.68 1.73
C ARG A 36 -17.05 -10.24 2.88
N ASN A 37 -18.38 -10.18 2.73
CA ASN A 37 -19.30 -10.83 3.64
C ASN A 37 -19.50 -12.32 3.26
N ALA A 38 -20.31 -13.05 4.02
CA ALA A 38 -20.58 -14.47 3.78
C ALA A 38 -21.22 -14.77 2.41
N PHE A 39 -21.78 -13.79 1.73
CA PHE A 39 -22.37 -13.92 0.39
C PHE A 39 -21.43 -13.49 -0.73
N GLY A 40 -20.15 -13.16 -0.39
CA GLY A 40 -19.15 -12.72 -1.35
C GLY A 40 -19.26 -11.25 -1.78
N ALA A 41 -20.21 -10.48 -1.23
CA ALA A 41 -20.31 -9.04 -1.50
C ALA A 41 -19.30 -8.23 -0.69
N GLU A 42 -18.78 -7.15 -1.28
CA GLU A 42 -17.90 -6.21 -0.58
C GLU A 42 -18.63 -5.58 0.62
N LYS A 43 -17.96 -5.50 1.76
CA LYS A 43 -18.46 -4.77 2.92
C LYS A 43 -18.39 -3.27 2.64
N THR A 44 -19.30 -2.53 3.27
CA THR A 44 -19.42 -1.07 3.11
C THR A 44 -19.13 -0.33 4.42
N GLY A 45 -19.20 1.00 4.39
CA GLY A 45 -18.97 1.84 5.57
C GLY A 45 -17.54 1.74 6.07
N ALA A 46 -17.34 1.57 7.37
CA ALA A 46 -16.02 1.53 7.99
C ALA A 46 -15.10 0.40 7.49
N ALA A 47 -15.65 -0.64 6.87
CA ALA A 47 -14.88 -1.73 6.31
C ALA A 47 -14.43 -1.51 4.85
N PHE A 48 -14.90 -0.44 4.20
CA PHE A 48 -14.51 -0.12 2.83
C PHE A 48 -13.00 0.15 2.74
N MET A 49 -12.35 -0.45 1.75
CA MET A 49 -10.89 -0.42 1.59
C MET A 49 -10.10 -0.90 2.83
N GLY A 50 -10.72 -1.72 3.67
CA GLY A 50 -10.15 -2.24 4.92
C GLY A 50 -9.33 -3.53 4.76
N GLY A 51 -8.85 -3.82 3.56
CA GLY A 51 -8.09 -5.04 3.25
C GLY A 51 -8.97 -6.19 2.78
N GLY A 52 -8.34 -7.19 2.17
CA GLY A 52 -9.05 -8.35 1.64
C GLY A 52 -8.08 -9.41 1.14
N SER A 53 -8.52 -10.23 0.18
CA SER A 53 -7.66 -11.23 -0.43
C SER A 53 -7.94 -11.35 -1.93
N ALA A 54 -6.89 -11.63 -2.70
CA ALA A 54 -6.95 -11.90 -4.13
C ALA A 54 -5.98 -13.03 -4.47
N GLU A 55 -6.46 -14.08 -5.13
CA GLU A 55 -5.64 -15.19 -5.63
C GLU A 55 -4.72 -15.83 -4.57
N GLY A 56 -5.18 -15.91 -3.31
CA GLY A 56 -4.39 -16.45 -2.20
C GLY A 56 -3.38 -15.45 -1.60
N TRP A 57 -3.33 -14.23 -2.09
CA TRP A 57 -2.56 -13.14 -1.51
C TRP A 57 -3.43 -12.26 -0.63
N GLU A 58 -2.84 -11.73 0.42
CA GLU A 58 -3.48 -10.68 1.20
C GLU A 58 -3.35 -9.34 0.47
N ALA A 59 -4.48 -8.64 0.32
CA ALA A 59 -4.53 -7.27 -0.18
C ALA A 59 -4.62 -6.34 1.03
N PRO A 60 -3.60 -5.52 1.32
CA PRO A 60 -3.58 -4.69 2.52
C PRO A 60 -4.70 -3.64 2.51
N ALA A 61 -5.07 -3.17 3.70
CA ALA A 61 -6.00 -2.06 3.83
C ALA A 61 -5.41 -0.78 3.22
N LEU A 62 -6.25 -0.04 2.50
CA LEU A 62 -5.94 1.29 1.92
C LEU A 62 -6.64 2.43 2.67
N SER A 63 -7.32 2.12 3.76
CA SER A 63 -8.00 3.06 4.66
C SER A 63 -7.25 3.20 5.97
N SER A 64 -7.82 3.93 6.93
CA SER A 64 -7.30 4.06 8.30
C SER A 64 -7.19 2.74 9.06
N LEU A 65 -7.62 1.62 8.47
CA LEU A 65 -7.43 0.28 9.00
C LEU A 65 -6.07 -0.34 8.58
N SER A 66 -5.24 0.39 7.85
CA SER A 66 -3.91 -0.07 7.44
C SER A 66 -3.00 -0.29 8.65
N ASN A 67 -2.34 -1.44 8.69
CA ASN A 67 -1.30 -1.76 9.67
C ASN A 67 0.11 -1.39 9.17
N SER A 68 0.20 -0.57 8.12
CA SER A 68 1.50 -0.11 7.62
C SER A 68 2.31 0.57 8.73
N PRO A 69 3.59 0.21 8.92
CA PRO A 69 4.45 0.81 9.96
C PRO A 69 4.58 2.33 9.85
N VAL A 70 4.50 2.83 8.63
CA VAL A 70 4.49 4.27 8.34
C VAL A 70 3.30 4.59 7.45
N PRO A 71 2.72 5.80 7.55
CA PRO A 71 1.58 6.17 6.73
C PRO A 71 1.98 6.32 5.26
N TRP A 72 1.07 5.95 4.36
CA TRP A 72 1.20 6.16 2.94
C TRP A 72 0.93 7.64 2.59
N THR A 73 1.92 8.30 2.04
CA THR A 73 1.76 9.66 1.48
C THR A 73 1.25 9.60 0.03
N GLU A 74 0.74 10.73 -0.49
CA GLU A 74 0.34 10.83 -1.89
C GLU A 74 1.51 10.52 -2.84
N ASP A 75 2.72 10.99 -2.54
CA ASP A 75 3.90 10.75 -3.38
C ASP A 75 4.35 9.28 -3.33
N GLU A 76 4.26 8.60 -2.18
CA GLU A 76 4.55 7.17 -2.06
C GLU A 76 3.51 6.33 -2.85
N LEU A 77 2.23 6.69 -2.75
CA LEU A 77 1.17 6.06 -3.52
C LEU A 77 1.36 6.28 -5.03
N PHE A 78 1.71 7.50 -5.44
CA PHE A 78 2.03 7.78 -6.85
C PHE A 78 3.21 6.93 -7.32
N SER A 79 4.31 6.89 -6.56
CA SER A 79 5.48 6.08 -6.89
C SER A 79 5.13 4.61 -7.05
N TYR A 80 4.37 4.07 -6.09
CA TYR A 80 3.95 2.67 -6.11
C TYR A 80 3.06 2.34 -7.32
N LEU A 81 2.04 3.15 -7.58
CA LEU A 81 1.12 2.93 -8.70
C LEU A 81 1.78 3.14 -10.07
N ARG A 82 2.75 4.05 -10.16
CA ARG A 82 3.43 4.39 -11.41
C ARG A 82 4.60 3.47 -11.74
N PHE A 83 5.41 3.14 -10.74
CA PHE A 83 6.70 2.45 -10.91
C PHE A 83 6.73 1.06 -10.27
N GLY A 84 5.68 0.68 -9.55
CA GLY A 84 5.58 -0.61 -8.87
C GLY A 84 6.35 -0.69 -7.56
N HIS A 85 6.85 0.43 -7.05
CA HIS A 85 7.56 0.44 -5.77
C HIS A 85 7.40 1.77 -5.03
N ALA A 86 7.45 1.69 -3.71
CA ALA A 86 7.54 2.83 -2.82
C ALA A 86 8.64 2.55 -1.79
N PRO A 87 9.62 3.47 -1.61
CA PRO A 87 10.80 3.23 -0.78
C PRO A 87 10.51 2.80 0.65
N LEU A 88 9.42 3.30 1.23
CA LEU A 88 9.03 3.02 2.62
C LEU A 88 7.98 1.91 2.76
N HIS A 89 7.53 1.28 1.66
CA HIS A 89 6.41 0.32 1.71
C HIS A 89 6.66 -0.98 0.94
N GLY A 90 7.68 -1.01 0.09
CA GLY A 90 8.04 -2.19 -0.69
C GLY A 90 7.65 -2.13 -2.17
N VAL A 91 7.44 -3.28 -2.78
CA VAL A 91 7.22 -3.43 -4.22
C VAL A 91 5.89 -4.14 -4.52
N ALA A 92 5.32 -3.84 -5.67
CA ALA A 92 4.15 -4.55 -6.18
C ALA A 92 4.53 -5.99 -6.55
N ALA A 93 3.88 -6.95 -5.92
CA ALA A 93 4.10 -8.37 -6.13
C ALA A 93 2.75 -9.11 -6.27
N GLY A 94 2.81 -10.38 -6.68
CA GLY A 94 1.61 -11.19 -6.88
C GLY A 94 0.57 -10.48 -7.78
N PRO A 95 -0.72 -10.51 -7.41
CA PRO A 95 -1.80 -9.92 -8.22
C PRO A 95 -1.67 -8.40 -8.44
N MET A 96 -0.91 -7.69 -7.59
CA MET A 96 -0.72 -6.25 -7.77
C MET A 96 0.29 -5.89 -8.87
N ALA A 97 1.21 -6.78 -9.23
CA ALA A 97 2.19 -6.54 -10.28
C ALA A 97 1.55 -6.30 -11.67
N PRO A 98 0.62 -7.12 -12.17
CA PRO A 98 -0.07 -6.84 -13.43
C PRO A 98 -0.93 -5.58 -13.36
N VAL A 99 -1.55 -5.25 -12.22
CA VAL A 99 -2.30 -3.99 -12.05
C VAL A 99 -1.40 -2.80 -12.31
N VAL A 100 -0.21 -2.77 -11.72
CA VAL A 100 0.77 -1.67 -11.95
C VAL A 100 1.22 -1.64 -13.40
N ALA A 101 1.45 -2.79 -14.04
CA ALA A 101 1.82 -2.84 -15.45
C ALA A 101 0.73 -2.23 -16.35
N ASP A 102 -0.54 -2.50 -16.08
CA ASP A 102 -1.67 -1.93 -16.82
C ASP A 102 -1.82 -0.42 -16.56
N LEU A 103 -1.60 0.03 -15.32
CA LEU A 103 -1.59 1.45 -14.96
C LEU A 103 -0.51 2.25 -15.70
N ALA A 104 0.57 1.60 -16.16
CA ALA A 104 1.62 2.26 -16.92
C ALA A 104 1.12 2.93 -18.22
N ALA A 105 -0.02 2.48 -18.76
CA ALA A 105 -0.65 3.07 -19.95
C ALA A 105 -1.39 4.39 -19.66
N LEU A 106 -1.66 4.71 -18.39
CA LEU A 106 -2.38 5.93 -18.01
C LEU A 106 -1.45 7.14 -17.91
N PRO A 107 -1.98 8.35 -18.18
CA PRO A 107 -1.24 9.60 -17.93
C PRO A 107 -0.89 9.79 -16.45
N ASP A 108 0.24 10.43 -16.16
CA ASP A 108 0.67 10.74 -14.78
C ASP A 108 -0.39 11.50 -13.98
N GLY A 109 -1.14 12.39 -14.65
CA GLY A 109 -2.24 13.12 -14.01
C GLY A 109 -3.34 12.21 -13.44
N ASP A 110 -3.65 11.12 -14.13
CA ASP A 110 -4.63 10.13 -13.65
C ASP A 110 -4.07 9.30 -12.49
N ILE A 111 -2.81 8.90 -12.56
CA ILE A 111 -2.14 8.18 -11.46
C ILE A 111 -2.03 9.08 -10.22
N ARG A 112 -1.69 10.36 -10.38
CA ARG A 112 -1.69 11.33 -9.27
C ARG A 112 -3.09 11.53 -8.69
N ALA A 113 -4.11 11.58 -9.54
CA ALA A 113 -5.49 11.67 -9.06
C ALA A 113 -5.89 10.43 -8.22
N MET A 114 -5.51 9.22 -8.66
CA MET A 114 -5.73 8.00 -7.88
C MET A 114 -4.98 8.05 -6.55
N ALA A 115 -3.71 8.47 -6.55
CA ALA A 115 -2.91 8.62 -5.33
C ALA A 115 -3.52 9.62 -4.35
N ALA A 116 -3.96 10.80 -4.82
CA ALA A 116 -4.62 11.81 -4.00
C ALA A 116 -5.92 11.28 -3.35
N TYR A 117 -6.73 10.54 -4.12
CA TYR A 117 -7.93 9.92 -3.57
C TYR A 117 -7.59 8.86 -2.51
N LEU A 118 -6.67 7.95 -2.81
CA LEU A 118 -6.27 6.89 -1.87
C LEU A 118 -5.65 7.46 -0.59
N ALA A 119 -4.77 8.47 -0.69
CA ALA A 119 -4.21 9.15 0.47
C ALA A 119 -5.30 9.75 1.37
N SER A 120 -6.40 10.24 0.80
CA SER A 120 -7.52 10.79 1.57
C SER A 120 -8.30 9.76 2.39
N LEU A 121 -8.16 8.46 2.09
CA LEU A 121 -8.81 7.37 2.86
C LEU A 121 -8.09 7.09 4.19
N SER A 122 -6.82 7.47 4.30
CA SER A 122 -6.00 7.39 5.51
C SER A 122 -5.11 8.62 5.63
N PRO A 123 -5.68 9.78 5.94
CA PRO A 123 -4.93 11.04 5.93
C PRO A 123 -3.79 11.01 6.93
N VAL A 124 -2.65 11.52 6.50
CA VAL A 124 -1.47 11.71 7.36
C VAL A 124 -1.63 13.02 8.12
N GLU A 125 -1.39 12.99 9.43
CA GLU A 125 -1.43 14.20 10.24
C GLU A 125 -0.35 15.21 9.77
N PRO A 126 -0.65 16.51 9.70
CA PRO A 126 0.22 17.50 9.07
C PRO A 126 1.65 17.60 9.62
N ASN A 127 1.85 17.19 10.86
CA ASN A 127 3.13 17.31 11.58
C ASN A 127 3.90 15.98 11.68
N VAL A 128 3.48 14.94 10.98
CA VAL A 128 4.15 13.64 11.01
C VAL A 128 5.37 13.66 10.10
N ASP A 129 6.55 13.45 10.68
CA ASP A 129 7.78 13.17 9.93
C ASP A 129 7.83 11.67 9.62
N VAL A 130 7.29 11.31 8.45
CA VAL A 130 7.23 9.92 7.96
C VAL A 130 8.62 9.31 7.84
N ALA A 131 9.63 10.10 7.43
CA ALA A 131 11.01 9.63 7.32
C ALA A 131 11.62 9.35 8.71
N ALA A 132 11.32 10.17 9.71
CA ALA A 132 11.74 9.89 11.08
C ALA A 132 11.08 8.64 11.65
N MET A 133 9.78 8.44 11.38
CA MET A 133 9.07 7.21 11.76
C MET A 133 9.72 5.98 11.12
N ALA A 134 10.01 6.02 9.83
CA ALA A 134 10.66 4.93 9.12
C ALA A 134 12.01 4.57 9.78
N ARG A 135 12.86 5.56 10.04
CA ARG A 135 14.14 5.35 10.73
C ARG A 135 13.98 4.73 12.13
N GLN A 136 12.94 5.13 12.87
CA GLN A 136 12.64 4.55 14.19
C GLN A 136 12.24 3.08 14.09
N TYR A 137 11.37 2.73 13.13
CA TYR A 137 10.97 1.35 12.89
C TYR A 137 12.15 0.46 12.48
N GLU A 138 12.99 0.93 11.57
CA GLU A 138 14.19 0.22 11.14
C GLU A 138 15.17 0.02 12.31
N ALA A 139 15.44 1.07 13.07
CA ALA A 139 16.28 0.98 14.27
C ALA A 139 15.72 0.00 15.30
N ALA A 140 14.40 0.04 15.56
CA ALA A 140 13.77 -0.86 16.51
C ALA A 140 13.83 -2.33 16.04
N SER A 141 13.80 -2.59 14.74
CA SER A 141 13.93 -3.95 14.19
C SER A 141 15.33 -4.54 14.39
N THR A 142 16.37 -3.70 14.40
CA THR A 142 17.75 -4.11 14.62
C THR A 142 18.09 -4.30 16.11
N ILE A 143 17.46 -3.50 17.00
CA ILE A 143 17.74 -3.52 18.46
C ILE A 143 17.11 -4.73 19.16
N ARG A 144 16.12 -5.39 18.58
CA ARG A 144 15.42 -6.52 19.20
C ARG A 144 16.27 -7.78 19.41
N GLY A 145 17.60 -7.64 19.40
CA GLY A 145 18.56 -8.71 19.64
C GLY A 145 18.58 -9.72 18.51
N ALA A 146 19.69 -10.43 18.32
CA ALA A 146 19.73 -11.51 17.35
C ALA A 146 18.58 -12.47 17.67
N PRO A 147 17.60 -12.63 16.77
CA PRO A 147 16.44 -13.45 17.03
C PRO A 147 16.95 -14.87 17.30
N SER A 148 16.63 -15.43 18.45
CA SER A 148 17.16 -16.72 18.91
C SER A 148 16.40 -17.93 18.35
N GLY A 149 15.44 -17.71 17.44
CA GLY A 149 14.58 -18.75 16.89
C GLY A 149 15.07 -19.34 15.56
N MET A 150 14.45 -20.43 15.13
CA MET A 150 14.73 -21.05 13.83
C MET A 150 14.50 -20.07 12.67
N GLY A 151 13.40 -19.28 12.70
CA GLY A 151 13.09 -18.29 11.66
C GLY A 151 14.17 -17.25 11.49
N ALA A 152 14.78 -16.80 12.56
CA ALA A 152 15.88 -15.85 12.50
C ALA A 152 17.13 -16.42 11.83
N ARG A 153 17.51 -17.66 12.22
CA ARG A 153 18.66 -18.32 11.57
C ARG A 153 18.41 -18.57 10.09
N LEU A 154 17.17 -18.90 9.71
CA LEU A 154 16.79 -19.04 8.30
C LEU A 154 16.85 -17.70 7.56
N PHE A 155 16.35 -16.63 8.19
CA PHE A 155 16.42 -15.30 7.63
C PHE A 155 17.86 -14.84 7.44
N ASP A 156 18.70 -14.96 8.47
CA ASP A 156 20.11 -14.56 8.41
C ASP A 156 20.90 -15.36 7.36
N GLY A 157 20.62 -16.65 7.24
CA GLY A 157 21.32 -17.52 6.31
C GLY A 157 20.88 -17.42 4.85
N ALA A 158 19.63 -17.02 4.59
CA ALA A 158 19.06 -17.06 3.24
C ALA A 158 18.54 -15.72 2.70
N CYS A 159 18.13 -14.81 3.57
CA CYS A 159 17.39 -13.60 3.17
C CYS A 159 18.13 -12.28 3.52
N ALA A 160 18.89 -12.27 4.62
CA ALA A 160 19.50 -11.04 5.13
C ALA A 160 20.52 -10.41 4.19
N ALA A 161 21.14 -11.18 3.29
CA ALA A 161 22.06 -10.65 2.29
C ALA A 161 21.41 -9.59 1.37
N CYS A 162 20.10 -9.72 1.13
CA CYS A 162 19.33 -8.78 0.32
C CYS A 162 18.33 -7.95 1.13
N HIS A 163 17.80 -8.51 2.22
CA HIS A 163 16.68 -7.94 2.98
C HIS A 163 17.08 -7.45 4.38
N HIS A 164 18.29 -7.00 4.57
CA HIS A 164 18.68 -6.44 5.86
C HIS A 164 18.24 -4.97 6.01
N THR A 165 18.24 -4.48 7.23
CA THR A 165 17.82 -3.12 7.57
C THR A 165 18.87 -2.08 7.17
N GLY A 166 18.47 -1.10 6.38
CA GLY A 166 19.10 0.22 6.26
C GLY A 166 20.33 0.37 5.37
N SER A 167 21.16 -0.65 5.12
CA SER A 167 22.41 -0.51 4.35
C SER A 167 22.62 -1.55 3.25
N GLY A 168 21.58 -2.26 2.87
CA GLY A 168 21.64 -3.27 1.81
C GLY A 168 21.59 -2.73 0.39
N PRO A 169 21.79 -3.60 -0.59
CA PRO A 169 21.72 -3.21 -1.98
C PRO A 169 20.33 -2.67 -2.32
N GLN A 170 20.27 -1.61 -3.11
CA GLN A 170 19.03 -1.15 -3.71
C GLN A 170 18.66 -2.08 -4.86
N LEU A 171 17.52 -2.76 -4.74
CA LEU A 171 16.94 -3.53 -5.82
C LEU A 171 15.83 -2.69 -6.48
N PHE A 172 15.96 -2.43 -7.78
CA PHE A 172 14.99 -1.63 -8.55
C PHE A 172 14.72 -0.22 -7.98
N GLY A 173 15.72 0.39 -7.32
CA GLY A 173 15.58 1.73 -6.75
C GLY A 173 14.87 1.78 -5.40
N ALA A 174 14.51 0.64 -4.82
CA ALA A 174 13.92 0.56 -3.48
C ALA A 174 14.85 -0.18 -2.52
N HIS A 175 14.87 0.25 -1.26
CA HIS A 175 15.47 -0.55 -0.19
C HIS A 175 14.50 -1.68 0.18
N PRO A 176 14.92 -2.93 0.08
CA PRO A 176 14.05 -4.05 0.42
C PRO A 176 13.96 -4.29 1.94
N SER A 177 13.84 -3.22 2.73
CA SER A 177 13.63 -3.34 4.17
C SER A 177 12.30 -4.02 4.46
N LEU A 178 12.35 -5.21 5.03
CA LEU A 178 11.14 -5.93 5.43
C LEU A 178 10.47 -5.30 6.66
N ALA A 179 11.19 -4.49 7.43
CA ALA A 179 10.64 -3.80 8.59
C ALA A 179 9.55 -2.78 8.23
N LEU A 180 9.60 -2.23 7.01
CA LEU A 180 8.65 -1.24 6.54
C LEU A 180 7.64 -1.80 5.51
N ASN A 181 7.83 -3.04 5.06
CA ASN A 181 6.97 -3.62 4.03
C ASN A 181 5.54 -3.80 4.55
N THR A 182 4.60 -3.07 3.97
CA THR A 182 3.19 -3.08 4.37
C THR A 182 2.59 -4.48 4.40
N ASN A 183 2.93 -5.34 3.43
CA ASN A 183 2.39 -6.70 3.35
C ASN A 183 2.83 -7.63 4.49
N LEU A 184 3.91 -7.32 5.19
CA LEU A 184 4.37 -8.09 6.34
C LEU A 184 3.73 -7.66 7.66
N HIS A 185 2.95 -6.58 7.64
CA HIS A 185 2.25 -6.03 8.80
C HIS A 185 0.73 -6.10 8.66
N SER A 186 0.20 -6.67 7.58
CA SER A 186 -1.21 -6.65 7.25
C SER A 186 -2.02 -7.81 7.83
N ALA A 187 -1.40 -8.75 8.54
CA ALA A 187 -2.10 -9.90 9.15
C ALA A 187 -2.67 -9.62 10.54
#